data_c58383890c5c63ef01913ebb5970f89b
#
_entry.id   c58383890c5c63ef01913ebb5970f89b
#
_cell.length_a   1.000
_cell.length_b   1.000
_cell.length_c   1.000
_cell.angle_alpha   90.00
_cell.angle_beta   90.00
_cell.angle_gamma   90.00
#
_symmetry.space_group_name_H-M   'P 1'
#
loop_
_entity.id
_entity.type
_entity.pdbx_description
1 polymer ?
#
loop_
_entity_poly.entity_id
_entity_poly.type
_entity_poly.pdbx_seq_one_letter_code
_entity_poly.pdbx_strand_id
1 'polypeptide(L)'
;MRIEKIEVDKKNAERFYVHLVKEDGEKQLVSVDQDVLIEYRLKKGMTITEKQWMEMIKKDDETQAYKMALRFLAYRMRSKQEVMDHLEKKGVDHGTIERVMGKLQNERYIDDEQFAHAYVQTQVNTTMKGPYVIYKELIDKGICEDTIAKAMERYTEEMQQDKAMKWVEKVNKQSKKRSYQEQKAYIAQLLHMKGFPAHIIERVKQQITLNDEEQWEALVYHGEKAHRRYETYDRYTYEQKMKQALYRKGFPISLIEKFLEKKKED
;
A
#
# COMPACT_ATOMS: atom_id res chain seq x y z
N MET A 1 17.48 6.05 48.43
CA MET A 1 18.46 6.60 47.45
C MET A 1 18.48 8.11 47.55
N ARG A 2 19.66 8.76 47.43
CA ARG A 2 19.82 10.23 47.49
C ARG A 2 20.40 10.75 46.19
N ILE A 3 19.88 11.88 45.68
CA ILE A 3 20.43 12.57 44.51
C ILE A 3 21.68 13.35 44.90
N GLU A 4 22.83 12.95 44.37
CA GLU A 4 24.12 13.62 44.61
C GLU A 4 24.32 14.82 43.68
N LYS A 5 23.97 14.67 42.38
CA LYS A 5 24.19 15.66 41.33
C LYS A 5 23.20 15.47 40.19
N ILE A 6 22.84 16.57 39.48
CA ILE A 6 22.09 16.56 38.23
C ILE A 6 22.88 17.36 37.20
N GLU A 7 23.10 16.80 36.02
CA GLU A 7 23.82 17.43 34.90
C GLU A 7 23.04 17.30 33.61
N VAL A 8 23.14 18.29 32.73
CA VAL A 8 22.54 18.24 31.38
C VAL A 8 23.37 17.25 30.53
N ASP A 9 22.70 16.43 29.73
CA ASP A 9 23.38 15.62 28.74
C ASP A 9 23.95 16.52 27.64
N LYS A 10 25.24 16.47 27.40
CA LYS A 10 25.93 17.27 26.38
C LYS A 10 25.49 16.97 24.94
N LYS A 11 24.89 15.79 24.70
CA LYS A 11 24.43 15.36 23.38
C LYS A 11 22.94 15.62 23.15
N ASN A 12 22.17 15.73 24.23
CA ASN A 12 20.73 15.95 24.18
C ASN A 12 20.29 16.89 25.30
N ALA A 13 20.05 18.15 24.99
CA ALA A 13 19.64 19.17 25.93
C ALA A 13 18.29 18.89 26.65
N GLU A 14 17.48 17.98 26.14
CA GLU A 14 16.24 17.53 26.79
C GLU A 14 16.46 16.40 27.79
N ARG A 15 17.70 15.90 27.96
CA ARG A 15 18.05 14.81 28.89
C ARG A 15 18.99 15.28 29.99
N PHE A 16 18.80 14.73 31.18
CA PHE A 16 19.61 15.04 32.35
C PHE A 16 20.14 13.77 32.96
N TYR A 17 21.42 13.77 33.33
CA TYR A 17 22.04 12.70 34.11
C TYR A 17 21.80 12.95 35.59
N VAL A 18 21.11 12.03 36.25
CA VAL A 18 20.88 12.04 37.70
C VAL A 18 21.84 11.05 38.36
N HIS A 19 22.74 11.56 39.17
CA HIS A 19 23.67 10.76 39.99
C HIS A 19 22.99 10.42 41.32
N LEU A 20 22.77 9.14 41.54
CA LEU A 20 22.13 8.60 42.72
C LEU A 20 23.14 7.87 43.58
N VAL A 21 22.96 7.95 44.89
CA VAL A 21 23.71 7.13 45.89
C VAL A 21 22.68 6.33 46.67
N LYS A 22 22.81 5.02 46.67
CA LYS A 22 22.00 4.12 47.51
C LYS A 22 22.46 4.15 48.93
N GLU A 23 21.70 3.55 49.86
CA GLU A 23 22.02 3.48 51.29
C GLU A 23 23.29 2.67 51.57
N ASP A 24 23.61 1.68 50.74
CA ASP A 24 24.82 0.87 50.74
C ASP A 24 26.07 1.57 50.17
N GLY A 25 25.91 2.82 49.67
CA GLY A 25 26.97 3.61 49.05
C GLY A 25 27.15 3.36 47.56
N GLU A 26 26.38 2.44 46.93
CA GLU A 26 26.43 2.20 45.51
C GLU A 26 25.99 3.44 44.71
N LYS A 27 26.76 3.82 43.70
CA LYS A 27 26.47 4.96 42.82
C LYS A 27 25.82 4.48 41.52
N GLN A 28 24.70 5.08 41.18
CA GLN A 28 23.98 4.82 39.96
C GLN A 28 23.84 6.12 39.15
N LEU A 29 24.09 6.03 37.85
CA LEU A 29 23.87 7.13 36.89
C LEU A 29 22.70 6.79 35.99
N VAL A 30 21.68 7.65 35.95
CA VAL A 30 20.49 7.44 35.13
C VAL A 30 20.21 8.70 34.32
N SER A 31 19.85 8.50 33.05
CA SER A 31 19.42 9.59 32.21
C SER A 31 17.90 9.75 32.28
N VAL A 32 17.42 10.95 32.54
CA VAL A 32 16.02 11.28 32.76
C VAL A 32 15.63 12.45 31.83
N ASP A 33 14.41 12.41 31.28
CA ASP A 33 13.89 13.49 30.46
C ASP A 33 13.60 14.76 31.28
N GLN A 34 13.74 15.91 30.63
CA GLN A 34 13.48 17.21 31.27
C GLN A 34 12.06 17.30 31.85
N ASP A 35 11.06 16.80 31.14
CA ASP A 35 9.66 16.86 31.54
C ASP A 35 9.46 16.08 32.83
N VAL A 36 10.08 14.89 32.97
CA VAL A 36 10.04 14.05 34.14
C VAL A 36 10.80 14.69 35.30
N LEU A 37 11.95 15.29 35.01
CA LEU A 37 12.72 16.02 36.04
C LEU A 37 11.89 17.16 36.66
N ILE A 38 11.14 17.88 35.83
CA ILE A 38 10.27 18.98 36.26
C ILE A 38 9.04 18.44 37.02
N GLU A 39 8.36 17.42 36.47
CA GLU A 39 7.16 16.80 37.06
C GLU A 39 7.43 16.28 38.47
N TYR A 40 8.54 15.58 38.68
CA TYR A 40 8.94 15.05 39.97
C TYR A 40 9.74 16.05 40.80
N ARG A 41 9.98 17.26 40.32
CA ARG A 41 10.73 18.34 41.01
C ARG A 41 12.08 17.88 41.54
N LEU A 42 12.80 17.06 40.75
CA LEU A 42 14.08 16.50 41.18
C LEU A 42 15.12 17.58 41.43
N LYS A 43 15.80 17.49 42.55
CA LYS A 43 16.87 18.41 42.95
C LYS A 43 17.99 17.74 43.72
N LYS A 44 19.16 18.31 43.67
CA LYS A 44 20.31 17.86 44.46
C LYS A 44 19.96 17.77 45.97
N GLY A 45 20.35 16.69 46.62
CA GLY A 45 20.10 16.41 48.01
C GLY A 45 18.74 15.76 48.31
N MET A 46 17.85 15.63 47.33
CA MET A 46 16.56 14.97 47.51
C MET A 46 16.73 13.48 47.77
N THR A 47 15.96 12.95 48.74
CA THR A 47 15.87 11.52 49.00
C THR A 47 14.65 10.95 48.34
N ILE A 48 14.81 9.85 47.61
CA ILE A 48 13.77 9.17 46.85
C ILE A 48 13.69 7.74 47.32
N THR A 49 12.47 7.23 47.53
CA THR A 49 12.27 5.81 47.86
C THR A 49 12.43 4.98 46.58
N GLU A 50 12.72 3.70 46.71
CA GLU A 50 12.83 2.80 45.56
C GLU A 50 11.56 2.72 44.72
N LYS A 51 10.39 2.74 45.38
CA LYS A 51 9.09 2.77 44.73
C LYS A 51 8.91 4.03 43.87
N GLN A 52 9.18 5.20 44.43
CA GLN A 52 9.09 6.48 43.69
C GLN A 52 10.09 6.50 42.51
N TRP A 53 11.27 5.92 42.71
CA TRP A 53 12.26 5.80 41.65
C TRP A 53 11.78 4.93 40.50
N MET A 54 11.21 3.75 40.78
CA MET A 54 10.66 2.86 39.78
C MET A 54 9.48 3.51 39.01
N GLU A 55 8.60 4.24 39.71
CA GLU A 55 7.50 4.99 39.08
C GLU A 55 8.04 6.08 38.14
N MET A 56 9.07 6.78 38.53
CA MET A 56 9.70 7.81 37.75
C MET A 56 10.38 7.25 36.48
N ILE A 57 11.08 6.12 36.58
CA ILE A 57 11.68 5.45 35.39
C ILE A 57 10.61 5.02 34.42
N LYS A 58 9.51 4.41 34.89
CA LYS A 58 8.37 4.07 34.01
C LYS A 58 7.81 5.31 33.31
N LYS A 59 7.73 6.43 34.02
CA LYS A 59 7.27 7.70 33.44
C LYS A 59 8.22 8.24 32.38
N ASP A 60 9.54 8.08 32.62
CA ASP A 60 10.58 8.46 31.65
C ASP A 60 10.48 7.63 30.37
N ASP A 61 10.30 6.32 30.48
CA ASP A 61 10.10 5.42 29.35
C ASP A 61 8.86 5.81 28.55
N GLU A 62 7.73 6.12 29.22
CA GLU A 62 6.51 6.63 28.55
C GLU A 62 6.77 7.95 27.84
N THR A 63 7.48 8.88 28.48
CA THR A 63 7.77 10.20 27.89
C THR A 63 8.66 10.07 26.68
N GLN A 64 9.65 9.20 26.72
CA GLN A 64 10.50 8.91 25.56
C GLN A 64 9.70 8.27 24.41
N ALA A 65 8.91 7.24 24.71
CA ALA A 65 8.08 6.57 23.72
C ALA A 65 7.07 7.55 23.08
N TYR A 66 6.46 8.40 23.89
CA TYR A 66 5.54 9.43 23.42
C TYR A 66 6.24 10.45 22.48
N LYS A 67 7.41 10.96 22.86
CA LYS A 67 8.21 11.86 22.01
C LYS A 67 8.65 11.17 20.70
N MET A 68 9.00 9.88 20.75
CA MET A 68 9.29 9.09 19.54
C MET A 68 8.09 8.97 18.63
N ALA A 69 6.91 8.70 19.17
CA ALA A 69 5.67 8.61 18.39
C ALA A 69 5.31 9.97 17.76
N LEU A 70 5.39 11.08 18.50
CA LEU A 70 5.14 12.42 17.96
C LEU A 70 6.09 12.77 16.80
N ARG A 71 7.38 12.46 16.93
CA ARG A 71 8.34 12.66 15.84
C ARG A 71 7.98 11.82 14.60
N PHE A 72 7.51 10.59 14.81
CA PHE A 72 7.08 9.71 13.72
C PHE A 72 5.81 10.22 13.03
N LEU A 73 4.87 10.79 13.78
CA LEU A 73 3.63 11.39 13.29
C LEU A 73 3.86 12.74 12.57
N ALA A 74 4.90 13.49 12.94
CA ALA A 74 5.20 14.79 12.37
C ALA A 74 5.46 14.77 10.85
N TYR A 75 5.90 13.63 10.29
CA TYR A 75 6.22 13.51 8.87
C TYR A 75 4.98 13.29 7.97
N ARG A 76 4.01 12.53 8.44
CA ARG A 76 2.73 12.26 7.77
C ARG A 76 1.74 11.63 8.73
N MET A 77 0.47 11.66 8.36
CA MET A 77 -0.57 10.88 9.05
C MET A 77 -0.24 9.38 9.05
N ARG A 78 -0.47 8.71 10.18
CA ARG A 78 -0.20 7.28 10.39
C ARG A 78 -1.42 6.61 11.02
N SER A 79 -1.61 5.33 10.72
CA SER A 79 -2.56 4.51 11.45
C SER A 79 -2.06 4.18 12.85
N LYS A 80 -2.97 3.79 13.74
CA LYS A 80 -2.64 3.28 15.07
C LYS A 80 -1.61 2.15 15.00
N GLN A 81 -1.82 1.19 14.10
CA GLN A 81 -0.93 0.04 13.91
C GLN A 81 0.48 0.48 13.47
N GLU A 82 0.59 1.42 12.52
CA GLU A 82 1.90 1.91 12.06
C GLU A 82 2.71 2.55 13.21
N VAL A 83 2.04 3.23 14.16
CA VAL A 83 2.71 3.82 15.33
C VAL A 83 3.11 2.75 16.33
N MET A 84 2.25 1.78 16.61
CA MET A 84 2.55 0.64 17.48
C MET A 84 3.77 -0.14 16.95
N ASP A 85 3.74 -0.53 15.68
CA ASP A 85 4.85 -1.25 15.02
C ASP A 85 6.17 -0.45 15.08
N HIS A 86 6.08 0.88 14.95
CA HIS A 86 7.25 1.74 15.05
C HIS A 86 7.86 1.70 16.46
N LEU A 87 7.04 1.81 17.51
CA LEU A 87 7.50 1.78 18.89
C LEU A 87 8.06 0.40 19.29
N GLU A 88 7.40 -0.68 18.86
CA GLU A 88 7.89 -2.06 19.07
C GLU A 88 9.26 -2.27 18.43
N LYS A 89 9.46 -1.83 17.19
CA LYS A 89 10.75 -1.88 16.49
C LYS A 89 11.85 -1.07 17.19
N LYS A 90 11.47 -0.09 18.02
CA LYS A 90 12.40 0.69 18.86
C LYS A 90 12.67 0.05 20.20
N GLY A 91 12.07 -1.10 20.50
CA GLY A 91 12.26 -1.84 21.74
C GLY A 91 11.43 -1.33 22.92
N VAL A 92 10.38 -0.54 22.66
CA VAL A 92 9.45 -0.11 23.71
C VAL A 92 8.58 -1.30 24.12
N ASP A 93 8.41 -1.51 25.42
CA ASP A 93 7.58 -2.60 25.94
C ASP A 93 6.09 -2.36 25.67
N HIS A 94 5.33 -3.46 25.55
CA HIS A 94 3.92 -3.44 25.18
C HIS A 94 3.05 -2.59 26.13
N GLY A 95 3.28 -2.68 27.44
CA GLY A 95 2.51 -1.90 28.43
C GLY A 95 2.74 -0.39 28.32
N THR A 96 3.96 0.03 27.98
CA THR A 96 4.29 1.43 27.69
C THR A 96 3.65 1.87 26.36
N ILE A 97 3.68 1.02 25.32
CA ILE A 97 3.00 1.29 24.05
C ILE A 97 1.51 1.54 24.27
N GLU A 98 0.80 0.68 25.00
CA GLU A 98 -0.63 0.85 25.25
C GLU A 98 -0.96 2.19 25.92
N ARG A 99 -0.20 2.58 26.94
CA ARG A 99 -0.40 3.88 27.65
C ARG A 99 -0.15 5.07 26.70
N VAL A 100 0.92 5.02 25.93
CA VAL A 100 1.26 6.06 24.95
C VAL A 100 0.20 6.16 23.87
N MET A 101 -0.27 5.03 23.35
CA MET A 101 -1.34 4.99 22.34
C MET A 101 -2.64 5.59 22.86
N GLY A 102 -3.04 5.24 24.09
CA GLY A 102 -4.20 5.85 24.75
C GLY A 102 -4.09 7.38 24.86
N LYS A 103 -2.91 7.88 25.23
CA LYS A 103 -2.64 9.33 25.30
C LYS A 103 -2.73 10.01 23.94
N LEU A 104 -2.09 9.43 22.91
CA LEU A 104 -2.10 9.96 21.54
C LEU A 104 -3.52 10.00 20.94
N GLN A 105 -4.35 8.99 21.23
CA GLN A 105 -5.76 8.96 20.81
C GLN A 105 -6.60 10.04 21.54
N ASN A 106 -6.45 10.19 22.84
CA ASN A 106 -7.16 11.21 23.62
C ASN A 106 -6.81 12.63 23.18
N GLU A 107 -5.56 12.85 22.78
CA GLU A 107 -5.06 14.11 22.26
C GLU A 107 -5.31 14.29 20.74
N ARG A 108 -5.97 13.32 20.10
CA ARG A 108 -6.32 13.32 18.66
C ARG A 108 -5.13 13.40 17.71
N TYR A 109 -3.97 12.92 18.13
CA TYR A 109 -2.83 12.75 17.22
C TYR A 109 -2.98 11.52 16.32
N ILE A 110 -3.80 10.54 16.74
CA ILE A 110 -4.11 9.31 16.00
C ILE A 110 -5.62 9.18 15.88
N ASP A 111 -6.08 9.03 14.63
CA ASP A 111 -7.48 8.81 14.28
C ASP A 111 -7.52 7.92 13.03
N ASP A 112 -7.86 6.65 13.20
CA ASP A 112 -7.88 5.66 12.12
C ASP A 112 -9.00 5.93 11.12
N GLU A 113 -10.09 6.59 11.52
CA GLU A 113 -11.18 6.97 10.61
C GLU A 113 -10.70 8.10 9.67
N GLN A 114 -10.11 9.17 10.23
CA GLN A 114 -9.51 10.23 9.42
C GLN A 114 -8.40 9.68 8.53
N PHE A 115 -7.55 8.80 9.06
CA PHE A 115 -6.48 8.16 8.29
C PHE A 115 -7.04 7.40 7.09
N ALA A 116 -8.05 6.54 7.29
CA ALA A 116 -8.65 5.76 6.21
C ALA A 116 -9.25 6.65 5.11
N HIS A 117 -10.01 7.68 5.48
CA HIS A 117 -10.56 8.63 4.52
C HIS A 117 -9.49 9.36 3.72
N ALA A 118 -8.45 9.88 4.38
CA ALA A 118 -7.34 10.58 3.72
C ALA A 118 -6.55 9.63 2.82
N TYR A 119 -6.36 8.38 3.25
CA TYR A 119 -5.66 7.37 2.47
C TYR A 119 -6.42 7.02 1.19
N VAL A 120 -7.73 6.68 1.29
CA VAL A 120 -8.57 6.41 0.12
C VAL A 120 -8.55 7.59 -0.85
N GLN A 121 -8.78 8.81 -0.35
CA GLN A 121 -8.78 10.01 -1.19
C GLN A 121 -7.44 10.19 -1.93
N THR A 122 -6.33 9.98 -1.23
CA THR A 122 -4.99 10.05 -1.84
C THR A 122 -4.81 8.99 -2.91
N GLN A 123 -5.14 7.71 -2.62
CA GLN A 123 -5.01 6.63 -3.59
C GLN A 123 -5.92 6.83 -4.81
N VAL A 124 -7.15 7.28 -4.58
CA VAL A 124 -8.09 7.61 -5.66
C VAL A 124 -7.57 8.76 -6.53
N ASN A 125 -6.95 9.77 -5.97
CA ASN A 125 -6.48 10.92 -6.74
C ASN A 125 -5.15 10.66 -7.47
N THR A 126 -4.25 9.89 -6.87
CA THR A 126 -2.85 9.80 -7.35
C THR A 126 -2.50 8.48 -8.02
N THR A 127 -3.35 7.45 -7.91
CA THR A 127 -3.05 6.12 -8.45
C THR A 127 -4.16 5.58 -9.36
N MET A 128 -3.88 4.49 -10.06
CA MET A 128 -4.84 3.75 -10.88
C MET A 128 -5.21 2.41 -10.22
N LYS A 129 -5.18 2.32 -8.88
CA LYS A 129 -5.54 1.11 -8.14
C LYS A 129 -7.05 0.90 -8.14
N GLY A 130 -7.47 -0.35 -8.25
CA GLY A 130 -8.85 -0.74 -8.00
C GLY A 130 -9.16 -0.81 -6.50
N PRO A 131 -10.45 -0.86 -6.14
CA PRO A 131 -10.90 -0.80 -4.73
C PRO A 131 -10.36 -1.94 -3.87
N TYR A 132 -10.22 -3.16 -4.39
CA TYR A 132 -9.70 -4.29 -3.61
C TYR A 132 -8.26 -4.12 -3.18
N VAL A 133 -7.43 -3.45 -4.00
CA VAL A 133 -6.03 -3.17 -3.61
C VAL A 133 -6.00 -2.16 -2.48
N ILE A 134 -6.79 -1.09 -2.58
CA ILE A 134 -6.86 -0.04 -1.54
C ILE A 134 -7.41 -0.63 -0.22
N TYR A 135 -8.45 -1.46 -0.32
CA TYR A 135 -9.02 -2.18 0.82
C TYR A 135 -7.95 -3.03 1.53
N LYS A 136 -7.23 -3.85 0.78
CA LYS A 136 -6.16 -4.71 1.34
C LYS A 136 -5.06 -3.89 2.00
N GLU A 137 -4.63 -2.81 1.37
CA GLU A 137 -3.62 -1.92 1.95
C GLU A 137 -4.07 -1.30 3.27
N LEU A 138 -5.36 -1.00 3.44
CA LEU A 138 -5.92 -0.50 4.70
C LEU A 138 -6.00 -1.59 5.78
N ILE A 139 -6.36 -2.83 5.41
CA ILE A 139 -6.28 -3.99 6.32
C ILE A 139 -4.84 -4.19 6.80
N ASP A 140 -3.86 -4.16 5.89
CA ASP A 140 -2.43 -4.30 6.22
C ASP A 140 -1.93 -3.16 7.16
N LYS A 141 -2.65 -2.05 7.22
CA LYS A 141 -2.40 -0.92 8.14
C LYS A 141 -3.19 -1.00 9.45
N GLY A 142 -3.88 -2.11 9.68
CA GLY A 142 -4.64 -2.37 10.91
C GLY A 142 -5.96 -1.62 11.03
N ILE A 143 -6.52 -1.11 9.92
CA ILE A 143 -7.82 -0.44 9.91
C ILE A 143 -8.93 -1.50 9.92
N CYS A 144 -9.94 -1.32 10.76
CA CYS A 144 -11.08 -2.24 10.83
C CYS A 144 -11.99 -2.12 9.60
N GLU A 145 -12.65 -3.23 9.26
CA GLU A 145 -13.48 -3.35 8.04
C GLU A 145 -14.60 -2.30 7.97
N ASP A 146 -15.27 -2.00 9.08
CA ASP A 146 -16.33 -1.00 9.12
C ASP A 146 -15.83 0.40 8.76
N THR A 147 -14.65 0.76 9.26
CA THR A 147 -14.00 2.04 8.94
C THR A 147 -13.56 2.09 7.48
N ILE A 148 -13.04 0.97 6.96
CA ILE A 148 -12.67 0.86 5.54
C ILE A 148 -13.91 1.02 4.67
N ALA A 149 -15.01 0.32 4.99
CA ALA A 149 -16.27 0.39 4.23
C ALA A 149 -16.75 1.85 4.08
N LYS A 150 -16.81 2.60 5.19
CA LYS A 150 -17.18 4.03 5.18
C LYS A 150 -16.23 4.88 4.34
N ALA A 151 -14.93 4.67 4.49
CA ALA A 151 -13.94 5.42 3.73
C ALA A 151 -14.03 5.13 2.22
N MET A 152 -14.33 3.89 1.84
CA MET A 152 -14.45 3.43 0.45
C MET A 152 -15.70 3.93 -0.27
N GLU A 153 -16.75 4.39 0.42
CA GLU A 153 -17.95 4.97 -0.21
C GLU A 153 -17.62 6.15 -1.15
N ARG A 154 -16.52 6.86 -0.87
CA ARG A 154 -16.04 7.96 -1.73
C ARG A 154 -15.40 7.50 -3.04
N TYR A 155 -15.07 6.22 -3.18
CA TYR A 155 -14.54 5.66 -4.42
C TYR A 155 -15.67 5.07 -5.26
N THR A 156 -16.46 5.95 -5.88
CA THR A 156 -17.68 5.59 -6.63
C THR A 156 -17.40 4.66 -7.80
N GLU A 157 -18.43 3.94 -8.27
CA GLU A 157 -18.33 3.07 -9.44
C GLU A 157 -17.89 3.83 -10.71
N GLU A 158 -18.33 5.07 -10.88
CA GLU A 158 -17.91 5.94 -12.00
C GLU A 158 -16.39 6.17 -11.96
N MET A 159 -15.84 6.56 -10.80
CA MET A 159 -14.40 6.74 -10.63
C MET A 159 -13.62 5.43 -10.88
N GLN A 160 -14.18 4.28 -10.46
CA GLN A 160 -13.58 2.97 -10.71
C GLN A 160 -13.56 2.67 -12.22
N GLN A 161 -14.67 2.92 -12.91
CA GLN A 161 -14.78 2.71 -14.36
C GLN A 161 -13.81 3.61 -15.14
N ASP A 162 -13.71 4.89 -14.79
CA ASP A 162 -12.77 5.83 -15.41
C ASP A 162 -11.32 5.37 -15.27
N LYS A 163 -10.95 4.90 -14.07
CA LYS A 163 -9.59 4.38 -13.84
C LYS A 163 -9.33 3.08 -14.60
N ALA A 164 -10.32 2.20 -14.66
CA ALA A 164 -10.22 0.98 -15.44
C ALA A 164 -10.07 1.29 -16.94
N MET A 165 -10.80 2.29 -17.46
CA MET A 165 -10.66 2.76 -18.86
C MET A 165 -9.26 3.35 -19.14
N LYS A 166 -8.67 4.08 -18.21
CA LYS A 166 -7.27 4.54 -18.35
C LYS A 166 -6.27 3.38 -18.48
N TRP A 167 -6.53 2.23 -17.84
CA TRP A 167 -5.74 1.02 -18.07
C TRP A 167 -5.94 0.47 -19.49
N VAL A 168 -7.18 0.47 -20.00
CA VAL A 168 -7.46 0.07 -21.39
C VAL A 168 -6.67 0.93 -22.37
N GLU A 169 -6.76 2.24 -22.25
CA GLU A 169 -6.02 3.19 -23.10
C GLU A 169 -4.50 2.94 -23.05
N LYS A 170 -3.97 2.71 -21.86
CA LYS A 170 -2.54 2.41 -21.67
C LYS A 170 -2.14 1.12 -22.38
N VAL A 171 -2.98 0.08 -22.29
CA VAL A 171 -2.73 -1.21 -22.97
C VAL A 171 -2.84 -1.07 -24.48
N ASN A 172 -3.83 -0.33 -24.99
CA ASN A 172 -4.04 -0.12 -26.42
C ASN A 172 -2.85 0.62 -27.05
N LYS A 173 -2.23 1.56 -26.34
CA LYS A 173 -1.02 2.25 -26.79
C LYS A 173 0.23 1.34 -26.86
N GLN A 174 0.26 0.24 -26.12
CA GLN A 174 1.46 -0.60 -25.99
C GLN A 174 1.55 -1.75 -26.99
N SER A 175 0.45 -2.27 -27.53
CA SER A 175 0.48 -3.45 -28.41
C SER A 175 -0.75 -3.54 -29.32
N LYS A 176 -0.49 -3.51 -30.62
CA LYS A 176 -1.48 -3.75 -31.68
C LYS A 176 -1.49 -5.20 -32.22
N LYS A 177 -0.88 -6.14 -31.46
CA LYS A 177 -0.68 -7.52 -31.95
C LYS A 177 -1.67 -8.52 -31.37
N ARG A 178 -2.68 -8.10 -30.60
CA ARG A 178 -3.68 -9.01 -30.02
C ARG A 178 -4.95 -9.00 -30.85
N SER A 179 -5.56 -10.18 -31.00
CA SER A 179 -6.94 -10.22 -31.51
C SER A 179 -7.88 -9.54 -30.50
N TYR A 180 -9.10 -9.20 -30.96
CA TYR A 180 -10.13 -8.59 -30.11
C TYR A 180 -10.42 -9.43 -28.85
N GLN A 181 -10.50 -10.75 -29.01
CA GLN A 181 -10.76 -11.66 -27.89
C GLN A 181 -9.56 -11.74 -26.93
N GLU A 182 -8.34 -11.85 -27.47
CA GLU A 182 -7.13 -11.82 -26.66
C GLU A 182 -6.97 -10.48 -25.90
N GLN A 183 -7.34 -9.37 -26.53
CA GLN A 183 -7.30 -8.04 -25.92
C GLN A 183 -8.26 -7.95 -24.72
N LYS A 184 -9.51 -8.37 -24.91
CA LYS A 184 -10.52 -8.40 -23.84
C LYS A 184 -10.11 -9.30 -22.69
N ALA A 185 -9.60 -10.49 -22.99
CA ALA A 185 -9.12 -11.43 -21.97
C ALA A 185 -7.95 -10.85 -21.18
N TYR A 186 -6.97 -10.27 -21.88
CA TYR A 186 -5.82 -9.64 -21.25
C TYR A 186 -6.21 -8.46 -20.35
N ILE A 187 -7.10 -7.57 -20.83
CA ILE A 187 -7.58 -6.43 -20.05
C ILE A 187 -8.35 -6.91 -18.82
N ALA A 188 -9.20 -7.93 -18.95
CA ALA A 188 -9.92 -8.49 -17.81
C ALA A 188 -8.97 -9.04 -16.74
N GLN A 189 -7.96 -9.78 -17.14
CA GLN A 189 -6.94 -10.31 -16.23
C GLN A 189 -6.14 -9.18 -15.57
N LEU A 190 -5.73 -8.18 -16.35
CA LEU A 190 -5.00 -7.02 -15.83
C LEU A 190 -5.83 -6.26 -14.79
N LEU A 191 -7.09 -5.94 -15.09
CA LEU A 191 -7.97 -5.20 -14.20
C LEU A 191 -8.26 -5.98 -12.92
N HIS A 192 -8.43 -7.30 -13.03
CA HIS A 192 -8.55 -8.17 -11.85
C HIS A 192 -7.30 -8.10 -10.96
N MET A 193 -6.11 -8.19 -11.53
CA MET A 193 -4.85 -8.02 -10.79
C MET A 193 -4.69 -6.61 -10.18
N LYS A 194 -5.28 -5.59 -10.79
CA LYS A 194 -5.31 -4.22 -10.28
C LYS A 194 -6.39 -4.00 -9.21
N GLY A 195 -7.18 -5.03 -8.90
CA GLY A 195 -8.18 -5.03 -7.84
C GLY A 195 -9.52 -4.39 -8.21
N PHE A 196 -9.89 -4.40 -9.48
CA PHE A 196 -11.23 -3.98 -9.90
C PHE A 196 -12.25 -5.12 -9.76
N PRO A 197 -13.50 -4.82 -9.32
CA PRO A 197 -14.54 -5.83 -9.19
C PRO A 197 -15.07 -6.31 -10.54
N ALA A 198 -15.63 -7.53 -10.57
CA ALA A 198 -16.06 -8.19 -11.80
C ALA A 198 -17.07 -7.36 -12.63
N HIS A 199 -18.03 -6.70 -11.97
CA HIS A 199 -19.04 -5.89 -12.67
C HIS A 199 -18.41 -4.68 -13.40
N ILE A 200 -17.39 -4.04 -12.82
CA ILE A 200 -16.65 -2.96 -13.49
C ILE A 200 -15.85 -3.52 -14.68
N ILE A 201 -15.19 -4.68 -14.49
CA ILE A 201 -14.44 -5.34 -15.57
C ILE A 201 -15.37 -5.65 -16.75
N GLU A 202 -16.55 -6.20 -16.51
CA GLU A 202 -17.50 -6.52 -17.57
C GLU A 202 -18.03 -5.27 -18.28
N ARG A 203 -18.37 -4.20 -17.56
CA ARG A 203 -18.73 -2.90 -18.17
C ARG A 203 -17.64 -2.37 -19.08
N VAL A 204 -16.39 -2.41 -18.62
CA VAL A 204 -15.23 -1.95 -19.41
C VAL A 204 -15.01 -2.83 -20.63
N LYS A 205 -15.12 -4.17 -20.51
CA LYS A 205 -15.01 -5.10 -21.66
C LYS A 205 -16.03 -4.81 -22.75
N GLN A 206 -17.25 -4.38 -22.41
CA GLN A 206 -18.28 -4.00 -23.37
C GLN A 206 -17.94 -2.72 -24.15
N GLN A 207 -17.16 -1.82 -23.54
CA GLN A 207 -16.74 -0.55 -24.14
C GLN A 207 -15.45 -0.66 -24.97
N ILE A 208 -14.75 -1.81 -24.91
CA ILE A 208 -13.57 -2.03 -25.73
C ILE A 208 -14.00 -2.19 -27.17
N THR A 209 -13.57 -1.30 -28.02
CA THR A 209 -13.68 -1.38 -29.47
C THR A 209 -12.28 -1.44 -30.07
N LEU A 210 -12.08 -2.29 -31.06
CA LEU A 210 -10.92 -2.24 -31.94
C LEU A 210 -11.42 -1.84 -33.32
N ASN A 211 -10.69 -0.99 -34.01
CA ASN A 211 -11.02 -0.68 -35.40
C ASN A 211 -10.60 -1.85 -36.32
N ASP A 212 -11.17 -1.90 -37.52
CA ASP A 212 -10.89 -2.98 -38.46
C ASP A 212 -9.43 -3.02 -38.90
N GLU A 213 -8.77 -1.88 -38.94
CA GLU A 213 -7.34 -1.76 -39.28
C GLU A 213 -6.45 -2.43 -38.22
N GLU A 214 -6.71 -2.19 -36.94
CA GLU A 214 -5.96 -2.82 -35.83
C GLU A 214 -6.18 -4.34 -35.78
N GLN A 215 -7.42 -4.78 -36.05
CA GLN A 215 -7.75 -6.20 -36.19
C GLN A 215 -7.01 -6.86 -37.35
N TRP A 216 -6.93 -6.17 -38.47
CA TRP A 216 -6.21 -6.64 -39.65
C TRP A 216 -4.71 -6.72 -39.40
N GLU A 217 -4.08 -5.69 -38.82
CA GLU A 217 -2.67 -5.70 -38.45
C GLU A 217 -2.34 -6.88 -37.52
N ALA A 218 -3.19 -7.11 -36.50
CA ALA A 218 -3.02 -8.24 -35.59
C ALA A 218 -3.18 -9.58 -36.32
N LEU A 219 -4.16 -9.71 -37.21
CA LEU A 219 -4.36 -10.92 -37.99
C LEU A 219 -3.17 -11.20 -38.91
N VAL A 220 -2.66 -10.20 -39.63
CA VAL A 220 -1.48 -10.35 -40.48
C VAL A 220 -0.31 -10.83 -39.70
N TYR A 221 -0.04 -10.23 -38.52
CA TYR A 221 1.08 -10.66 -37.64
C TYR A 221 0.97 -12.15 -37.27
N HIS A 222 -0.21 -12.61 -36.84
CA HIS A 222 -0.42 -14.02 -36.45
C HIS A 222 -0.52 -14.94 -37.67
N GLY A 223 -1.08 -14.45 -38.74
CA GLY A 223 -1.24 -15.17 -40.02
C GLY A 223 0.13 -15.51 -40.62
N GLU A 224 1.05 -14.54 -40.69
CA GLU A 224 2.41 -14.77 -41.19
C GLU A 224 3.16 -15.78 -40.34
N LYS A 225 2.99 -15.71 -39.01
CA LYS A 225 3.59 -16.69 -38.11
C LYS A 225 3.01 -18.10 -38.27
N ALA A 226 1.72 -18.21 -38.52
CA ALA A 226 1.07 -19.48 -38.77
C ALA A 226 1.41 -20.02 -40.18
N HIS A 227 1.49 -19.14 -41.19
CA HIS A 227 1.90 -19.48 -42.56
C HIS A 227 3.25 -20.18 -42.55
N ARG A 228 4.31 -19.59 -42.01
CA ARG A 228 5.65 -20.19 -41.93
C ARG A 228 5.66 -21.58 -41.26
N ARG A 229 4.67 -21.88 -40.42
CA ARG A 229 4.54 -23.18 -39.74
C ARG A 229 3.86 -24.21 -40.60
N TYR A 230 2.95 -23.78 -41.49
CA TYR A 230 2.05 -24.67 -42.23
C TYR A 230 2.26 -24.67 -43.73
N GLU A 231 3.12 -23.82 -44.31
CA GLU A 231 3.38 -23.68 -45.73
C GLU A 231 3.80 -24.96 -46.45
N THR A 232 4.36 -25.94 -45.74
CA THR A 232 4.82 -27.23 -46.27
C THR A 232 3.71 -28.26 -46.48
N TYR A 233 2.48 -27.99 -45.99
CA TYR A 233 1.34 -28.89 -46.15
C TYR A 233 0.68 -28.72 -47.49
N ASP A 234 -0.06 -29.76 -47.97
CA ASP A 234 -0.94 -29.62 -49.13
C ASP A 234 -1.98 -28.50 -48.89
N ARG A 235 -2.54 -27.97 -50.00
CA ARG A 235 -3.41 -26.80 -49.96
C ARG A 235 -4.61 -26.94 -49.04
N TYR A 236 -5.25 -28.11 -49.04
CA TYR A 236 -6.43 -28.34 -48.20
C TYR A 236 -6.05 -28.36 -46.70
N THR A 237 -5.05 -29.12 -46.37
CA THR A 237 -4.53 -29.23 -44.98
C THR A 237 -4.00 -27.89 -44.49
N TYR A 238 -3.30 -27.14 -45.34
CA TYR A 238 -2.82 -25.79 -45.00
C TYR A 238 -3.99 -24.86 -44.64
N GLU A 239 -5.03 -24.75 -45.49
CA GLU A 239 -6.17 -23.88 -45.21
C GLU A 239 -6.89 -24.26 -43.91
N GLN A 240 -7.10 -25.54 -43.65
CA GLN A 240 -7.71 -26.02 -42.41
C GLN A 240 -6.88 -25.67 -41.14
N LYS A 241 -5.58 -25.91 -41.22
CA LYS A 241 -4.67 -25.58 -40.10
C LYS A 241 -4.60 -24.07 -39.85
N MET A 242 -4.54 -23.27 -40.89
CA MET A 242 -4.55 -21.81 -40.78
C MET A 242 -5.84 -21.30 -40.15
N LYS A 243 -7.01 -21.74 -40.66
CA LYS A 243 -8.33 -21.40 -40.12
C LYS A 243 -8.40 -21.76 -38.63
N GLN A 244 -8.02 -22.99 -38.27
CA GLN A 244 -8.05 -23.46 -36.89
C GLN A 244 -7.12 -22.64 -35.98
N ALA A 245 -5.88 -22.36 -36.42
CA ALA A 245 -4.89 -21.63 -35.62
C ALA A 245 -5.34 -20.19 -35.34
N LEU A 246 -5.85 -19.51 -36.37
CA LEU A 246 -6.28 -18.12 -36.27
C LEU A 246 -7.62 -17.97 -35.52
N TYR A 247 -8.55 -18.94 -35.72
CA TYR A 247 -9.78 -18.99 -34.95
C TYR A 247 -9.55 -19.19 -33.45
N ARG A 248 -8.63 -20.07 -33.08
CA ARG A 248 -8.20 -20.24 -31.66
C ARG A 248 -7.60 -18.97 -31.06
N LYS A 249 -7.06 -18.08 -31.90
CA LYS A 249 -6.58 -16.77 -31.50
C LYS A 249 -7.71 -15.74 -31.36
N GLY A 250 -8.94 -16.12 -31.69
CA GLY A 250 -10.13 -15.29 -31.55
C GLY A 250 -10.38 -14.34 -32.74
N PHE A 251 -9.83 -14.62 -33.93
CA PHE A 251 -10.17 -13.87 -35.11
C PHE A 251 -11.47 -14.39 -35.74
N PRO A 252 -12.35 -13.49 -36.24
CA PRO A 252 -13.56 -13.88 -36.98
C PRO A 252 -13.22 -14.67 -38.25
N ILE A 253 -14.06 -15.67 -38.57
CA ILE A 253 -13.84 -16.52 -39.77
C ILE A 253 -13.80 -15.68 -41.05
N SER A 254 -14.69 -14.69 -41.19
CA SER A 254 -14.71 -13.79 -42.36
C SER A 254 -13.38 -13.05 -42.55
N LEU A 255 -12.75 -12.63 -41.47
CA LEU A 255 -11.47 -11.92 -41.53
C LEU A 255 -10.33 -12.88 -41.88
N ILE A 256 -10.38 -14.12 -41.35
CA ILE A 256 -9.42 -15.19 -41.69
C ILE A 256 -9.49 -15.56 -43.18
N GLU A 257 -10.70 -15.69 -43.71
CA GLU A 257 -10.92 -16.03 -45.13
C GLU A 257 -10.36 -14.93 -46.04
N LYS A 258 -10.63 -13.67 -45.72
CA LYS A 258 -10.05 -12.53 -46.46
C LYS A 258 -8.51 -12.55 -46.44
N PHE A 259 -7.90 -12.93 -45.32
CA PHE A 259 -6.44 -13.07 -45.23
C PHE A 259 -5.91 -14.22 -46.11
N LEU A 260 -6.61 -15.37 -46.11
CA LEU A 260 -6.22 -16.52 -46.92
C LEU A 260 -6.40 -16.28 -48.42
N GLU A 261 -7.44 -15.53 -48.83
CA GLU A 261 -7.63 -15.12 -50.21
C GLU A 261 -6.49 -14.23 -50.70
N LYS A 262 -6.13 -13.21 -49.91
CA LYS A 262 -5.02 -12.33 -50.24
C LYS A 262 -3.68 -13.07 -50.34
N LYS A 263 -3.46 -14.11 -49.51
CA LYS A 263 -2.27 -14.98 -49.57
C LYS A 263 -2.26 -15.94 -50.77
N LYS A 264 -3.35 -16.09 -51.51
CA LYS A 264 -3.39 -16.85 -52.74
C LYS A 264 -2.97 -16.02 -53.98
N GLU A 265 -3.09 -14.71 -53.85
CA GLU A 265 -2.76 -13.74 -54.89
C GLU A 265 -1.27 -13.34 -54.86
N ASP A 266 -0.63 -13.46 -53.69
CA ASP A 266 0.82 -13.27 -53.50
C ASP A 266 1.63 -14.55 -53.83
#